data_13b92fcaf0ceabe32877328bb6d75961
#
_entry.id   13b92fcaf0ceabe32877328bb6d75961
#
_cell.length_a   1.000
_cell.length_b   1.000
_cell.length_c   1.000
_cell.angle_alpha   90.00
_cell.angle_beta   90.00
_cell.angle_gamma   90.00
#
_symmetry.space_group_name_H-M   'P 1'
#
loop_
_entity.id
_entity.type
_entity.pdbx_description
1 polymer ?
#
loop_
_entity_poly.entity_id
_entity_poly.type
_entity_poly.pdbx_seq_one_letter_code
_entity_poly.pdbx_strand_id
1 'polypeptide(L)'
;VPSLQDRLASILRDVLPVEEEPDGALTVRHDGTFASLRVVNIAEDLDLVSLTQILAWDLPLTKKISDLLANQARDTNFGAVTTVEKVADKAVQRNAGKGSAKTLPKTVDVMLRYNFPGAGLTDNALRTLILLVLDSGGQIRGKLTS
;
A
#
# COMPACT_ATOMS: atom_id res chain seq x y z
N VAL A 1 17.63 15.22 -20.02
CA VAL A 1 16.52 15.32 -19.06
C VAL A 1 16.39 14.00 -18.32
N PRO A 2 16.44 14.00 -16.98
CA PRO A 2 16.28 12.78 -16.21
C PRO A 2 14.90 12.15 -16.47
N SER A 3 14.85 10.83 -16.54
CA SER A 3 13.59 10.11 -16.62
C SER A 3 12.78 10.29 -15.33
N LEU A 4 11.49 10.03 -15.40
CA LEU A 4 10.65 10.06 -14.19
C LEU A 4 11.17 9.09 -13.14
N GLN A 5 11.62 7.91 -13.55
CA GLN A 5 12.21 6.92 -12.64
C GLN A 5 13.43 7.49 -11.91
N ASP A 6 14.33 8.15 -12.64
CA ASP A 6 15.54 8.76 -12.06
C ASP A 6 15.18 9.89 -11.10
N ARG A 7 14.21 10.72 -11.46
CA ARG A 7 13.70 11.78 -10.59
C ARG A 7 13.15 11.24 -9.29
N LEU A 8 12.32 10.20 -9.38
CA LEU A 8 11.75 9.54 -8.18
C LEU A 8 12.85 9.02 -7.25
N ALA A 9 13.81 8.31 -7.80
CA ALA A 9 14.90 7.74 -7.00
C ALA A 9 15.66 8.85 -6.27
N SER A 10 16.02 9.92 -6.98
CA SER A 10 16.75 11.04 -6.41
C SER A 10 15.96 11.77 -5.33
N ILE A 11 14.71 12.08 -5.59
CA ILE A 11 13.83 12.80 -4.66
C ILE A 11 13.62 12.00 -3.38
N LEU A 12 13.33 10.71 -3.51
CA LEU A 12 12.96 9.90 -2.36
C LEU A 12 14.16 9.53 -1.49
N ARG A 13 15.34 9.36 -2.09
CA ARG A 13 16.56 9.09 -1.31
C ARG A 13 16.92 10.20 -0.35
N ASP A 14 16.53 11.44 -0.64
CA ASP A 14 16.79 12.58 0.23
C ASP A 14 15.92 12.57 1.49
N VAL A 15 14.80 11.85 1.51
CA VAL A 15 13.83 11.94 2.59
C VAL A 15 13.46 10.61 3.23
N LEU A 16 13.75 9.49 2.58
CA LEU A 16 13.35 8.16 3.05
C LEU A 16 14.44 7.12 2.79
N PRO A 17 14.47 6.03 3.58
CA PRO A 17 15.25 4.86 3.20
C PRO A 17 14.68 4.24 1.92
N VAL A 18 15.49 4.15 0.88
CA VAL A 18 15.07 3.63 -0.43
C VAL A 18 15.98 2.50 -0.86
N GLU A 19 15.37 1.42 -1.31
CA GLU A 19 16.06 0.32 -1.97
C GLU A 19 15.62 0.27 -3.43
N GLU A 20 16.58 0.20 -4.35
CA GLU A 20 16.27 -0.01 -5.76
C GLU A 20 16.30 -1.51 -6.06
N GLU A 21 15.19 -2.03 -6.56
CA GLU A 21 15.06 -3.44 -6.87
C GLU A 21 15.65 -3.76 -8.25
N PRO A 22 16.00 -5.04 -8.53
CA PRO A 22 16.58 -5.39 -9.83
C PRO A 22 15.71 -5.05 -11.03
N ASP A 23 14.39 -4.99 -10.87
CA ASP A 23 13.45 -4.65 -11.93
C ASP A 23 13.22 -3.13 -12.07
N GLY A 24 13.95 -2.32 -11.31
CA GLY A 24 13.83 -0.87 -11.36
C GLY A 24 12.82 -0.27 -10.39
N ALA A 25 12.01 -1.09 -9.72
CA ALA A 25 11.09 -0.57 -8.71
C ALA A 25 11.86 -0.02 -7.51
N LEU A 26 11.27 0.95 -6.84
CA LEU A 26 11.82 1.49 -5.59
C LEU A 26 11.00 0.98 -4.43
N THR A 27 11.68 0.44 -3.41
CA THR A 27 11.05 0.06 -2.15
C THR A 27 11.41 1.10 -1.10
N VAL A 28 10.40 1.69 -0.47
CA VAL A 28 10.58 2.70 0.57
C VAL A 28 9.93 2.24 1.86
N ARG A 29 10.49 2.66 2.99
CA ARG A 29 9.96 2.35 4.32
C ARG A 29 9.49 3.62 4.99
N HIS A 30 8.33 3.54 5.64
CA HIS A 30 7.71 4.70 6.28
C HIS A 30 6.69 4.25 7.34
N ASP A 31 6.87 4.71 8.57
CA ASP A 31 5.93 4.48 9.70
C ASP A 31 5.47 3.03 9.85
N GLY A 32 6.43 2.10 9.81
CA GLY A 32 6.11 0.67 9.97
C GLY A 32 5.50 0.03 8.74
N THR A 33 5.35 0.78 7.65
CA THR A 33 4.89 0.27 6.36
C THR A 33 6.04 0.25 5.38
N PHE A 34 5.86 -0.44 4.28
CA PHE A 34 6.73 -0.28 3.13
C PHE A 34 5.90 -0.20 1.86
N ALA A 35 6.47 0.47 0.86
CA ALA A 35 5.76 0.70 -0.39
C ALA A 35 6.69 0.43 -1.57
N SER A 36 6.09 -0.01 -2.66
CA SER A 36 6.75 -0.17 -3.93
C SER A 36 6.27 0.94 -4.87
N LEU A 37 7.23 1.62 -5.50
CA LEU A 37 6.93 2.65 -6.51
C LEU A 37 7.56 2.25 -7.82
N ARG A 38 6.77 2.33 -8.89
CA ARG A 38 7.20 2.04 -10.25
C ARG A 38 6.71 3.11 -11.18
N VAL A 39 7.43 3.32 -12.27
CA VAL A 39 6.92 4.11 -13.40
C VAL A 39 6.38 3.14 -14.42
N VAL A 40 5.13 3.34 -14.82
CA VAL A 40 4.45 2.49 -15.81
C VAL A 40 4.02 3.38 -16.98
N ASN A 41 4.46 3.03 -18.17
CA ASN A 41 3.99 3.70 -19.38
C ASN A 41 2.64 3.11 -19.78
N ILE A 42 1.62 3.95 -19.83
CA ILE A 42 0.24 3.53 -20.16
C ILE A 42 -0.05 3.78 -21.64
N ALA A 43 0.42 4.89 -22.15
CA ALA A 43 0.22 5.30 -23.54
C ALA A 43 1.32 6.27 -23.93
N GLU A 44 1.34 6.70 -25.19
CA GLU A 44 2.30 7.70 -25.65
C GLU A 44 2.18 8.95 -24.76
N ASP A 45 3.32 9.43 -24.28
CA ASP A 45 3.44 10.61 -23.42
C ASP A 45 2.67 10.51 -22.10
N LEU A 46 2.33 9.30 -21.67
CA LEU A 46 1.64 9.12 -20.40
C LEU A 46 2.34 8.07 -19.54
N ASP A 47 3.17 8.54 -18.62
CA ASP A 47 3.79 7.72 -17.59
C ASP A 47 3.10 7.95 -16.26
N LEU A 48 2.73 6.87 -15.60
CA LEU A 48 2.17 6.91 -14.26
C LEU A 48 3.21 6.49 -13.23
N VAL A 49 3.16 7.12 -12.08
CA VAL A 49 3.77 6.57 -10.87
C VAL A 49 2.76 5.63 -10.27
N SER A 50 3.13 4.37 -10.11
CA SER A 50 2.29 3.36 -9.47
C SER A 50 2.85 3.07 -8.09
N LEU A 51 2.10 3.41 -7.05
CA LEU A 51 2.46 3.24 -5.65
C LEU A 51 1.57 2.18 -5.03
N THR A 52 2.17 1.19 -4.38
CA THR A 52 1.45 0.20 -3.56
C THR A 52 2.12 0.16 -2.20
N GLN A 53 1.39 0.57 -1.17
CA GLN A 53 1.87 0.58 0.20
C GLN A 53 1.21 -0.56 0.98
N ILE A 54 2.03 -1.39 1.60
CA ILE A 54 1.54 -2.49 2.42
C ILE A 54 1.28 -1.96 3.82
N LEU A 55 0.03 -1.99 4.24
CA LEU A 55 -0.39 -1.48 5.55
C LEU A 55 -0.42 -2.58 6.60
N ALA A 56 -0.89 -3.75 6.26
CA ALA A 56 -0.96 -4.87 7.20
C ALA A 56 -1.10 -6.20 6.46
N TRP A 57 -0.55 -7.25 7.07
CA TRP A 57 -0.68 -8.62 6.61
C TRP A 57 -1.44 -9.43 7.65
N ASP A 58 -2.31 -10.32 7.20
CA ASP A 58 -2.94 -11.33 8.05
C ASP A 58 -3.64 -10.77 9.28
N LEU A 59 -4.28 -9.60 9.14
CA LEU A 59 -5.10 -9.06 10.21
C LEU A 59 -6.32 -9.95 10.43
N PRO A 60 -6.67 -10.27 11.68
CA PRO A 60 -7.94 -10.96 11.95
C PRO A 60 -9.11 -10.11 11.43
N LEU A 61 -9.94 -10.70 10.58
CA LEU A 61 -11.08 -10.00 10.01
C LEU A 61 -12.26 -10.04 10.97
N THR A 62 -12.20 -9.16 11.97
CA THR A 62 -13.28 -8.98 12.94
C THR A 62 -14.26 -7.92 12.43
N LYS A 63 -15.41 -7.81 13.10
CA LYS A 63 -16.37 -6.74 12.80
C LYS A 63 -15.73 -5.37 12.97
N LYS A 64 -14.92 -5.18 14.01
CA LYS A 64 -14.21 -3.93 14.26
C LYS A 64 -13.27 -3.57 13.09
N ILE A 65 -12.48 -4.53 12.62
CA ILE A 65 -11.56 -4.32 11.49
C ILE A 65 -12.35 -4.06 10.21
N SER A 66 -13.40 -4.82 9.95
CA SER A 66 -14.25 -4.62 8.79
C SER A 66 -14.85 -3.22 8.74
N ASP A 67 -15.38 -2.75 9.88
CA ASP A 67 -15.93 -1.40 9.98
C ASP A 67 -14.87 -0.32 9.80
N LEU A 68 -13.69 -0.50 10.39
CA LEU A 68 -12.57 0.42 10.20
C LEU A 68 -12.15 0.51 8.74
N LEU A 69 -12.04 -0.61 8.05
CA LEU A 69 -11.65 -0.64 6.64
C LEU A 69 -12.67 0.09 5.78
N ALA A 70 -13.96 -0.12 6.01
CA ALA A 70 -15.00 0.58 5.28
C ALA A 70 -14.93 2.10 5.49
N ASN A 71 -14.71 2.53 6.73
CA ASN A 71 -14.59 3.95 7.06
C ASN A 71 -13.33 4.57 6.44
N GLN A 72 -12.21 3.88 6.51
CA GLN A 72 -10.95 4.37 5.94
C GLN A 72 -11.02 4.43 4.41
N ALA A 73 -11.65 3.46 3.78
CA ALA A 73 -11.86 3.47 2.33
C ALA A 73 -12.68 4.67 1.89
N ARG A 74 -13.72 4.99 2.65
CA ARG A 74 -14.58 6.16 2.36
C ARG A 74 -13.85 7.48 2.58
N ASP A 75 -13.03 7.58 3.63
CA ASP A 75 -12.44 8.85 4.05
C ASP A 75 -11.07 9.12 3.41
N THR A 76 -10.50 8.17 2.69
CA THR A 76 -9.20 8.33 2.05
C THR A 76 -9.33 9.11 0.75
N ASN A 77 -8.61 10.22 0.64
CA ASN A 77 -8.66 11.11 -0.52
C ASN A 77 -7.61 10.80 -1.57
N PHE A 78 -6.46 10.26 -1.17
CA PHE A 78 -5.36 9.97 -2.08
C PHE A 78 -5.10 8.48 -2.08
N GLY A 79 -5.51 7.83 -3.16
CA GLY A 79 -5.37 6.40 -3.32
C GLY A 79 -6.61 5.64 -2.90
N ALA A 80 -6.54 4.34 -3.03
CA ALA A 80 -7.61 3.42 -2.69
C ALA A 80 -7.12 2.40 -1.67
N VAL A 81 -7.88 2.22 -0.61
CA VAL A 81 -7.66 1.14 0.35
C VAL A 81 -8.16 -0.15 -0.29
N THR A 82 -7.26 -1.09 -0.51
CA THR A 82 -7.60 -2.38 -1.11
C THR A 82 -7.32 -3.50 -0.13
N THR A 83 -8.10 -4.54 -0.21
CA THR A 83 -8.02 -5.66 0.73
C THR A 83 -8.04 -6.99 -0.01
N VAL A 84 -7.33 -7.98 0.57
CA VAL A 84 -7.40 -9.36 0.10
C VAL A 84 -7.76 -10.22 1.29
N GLU A 85 -8.95 -10.81 1.26
CA GLU A 85 -9.39 -11.72 2.29
C GLU A 85 -8.78 -13.10 2.07
N LYS A 86 -8.37 -13.74 3.17
CA LYS A 86 -7.80 -15.08 3.17
C LYS A 86 -8.45 -15.90 4.25
N VAL A 87 -8.56 -17.20 4.01
CA VAL A 87 -8.95 -18.14 5.05
C VAL A 87 -7.71 -18.49 5.85
N ALA A 88 -7.86 -18.68 7.15
CA ALA A 88 -6.77 -19.04 8.03
C ALA A 88 -6.06 -20.33 7.56
N ASP A 89 -4.81 -20.49 8.02
CA ASP A 89 -3.93 -21.59 7.69
C ASP A 89 -4.66 -22.95 7.76
N LYS A 90 -4.31 -23.85 6.84
CA LYS A 90 -4.85 -25.21 6.78
C LYS A 90 -4.71 -25.98 8.09
N ALA A 91 -3.64 -25.75 8.83
CA ALA A 91 -3.45 -26.40 10.14
C ALA A 91 -4.52 -25.97 11.13
N VAL A 92 -4.88 -24.68 11.12
CA VAL A 92 -5.97 -24.16 11.95
C VAL A 92 -7.31 -24.72 11.49
N GLN A 93 -7.51 -24.83 10.18
CA GLN A 93 -8.73 -25.42 9.62
C GLN A 93 -8.91 -26.87 10.06
N ARG A 94 -7.83 -27.67 10.07
CA ARG A 94 -7.90 -29.07 10.53
C ARG A 94 -8.29 -29.17 12.01
N ASN A 95 -7.81 -28.25 12.81
CA ASN A 95 -8.06 -28.21 14.24
C ASN A 95 -9.44 -27.66 14.59
N ALA A 96 -10.11 -27.02 13.64
CA ALA A 96 -11.41 -26.43 13.84
C ALA A 96 -12.53 -27.46 14.04
N GLY A 97 -12.32 -28.72 13.67
CA GLY A 97 -13.29 -29.79 13.86
C GLY A 97 -14.48 -29.70 12.89
N LYS A 98 -15.33 -30.74 12.97
CA LYS A 98 -16.42 -30.88 12.01
C LYS A 98 -17.52 -29.81 12.16
N GLY A 99 -17.75 -29.31 13.35
CA GLY A 99 -18.78 -28.33 13.61
C GLY A 99 -18.38 -26.90 13.29
N SER A 100 -17.10 -26.67 13.02
CA SER A 100 -16.54 -25.32 12.88
C SER A 100 -16.27 -24.90 11.45
N ALA A 101 -16.60 -25.72 10.48
CA ALA A 101 -16.31 -25.44 9.08
C ALA A 101 -16.93 -24.12 8.59
N LYS A 102 -18.07 -23.72 9.15
CA LYS A 102 -18.77 -22.48 8.79
C LYS A 102 -18.19 -21.24 9.45
N THR A 103 -17.32 -21.41 10.45
CA THR A 103 -16.76 -20.32 11.25
C THR A 103 -15.23 -20.27 11.17
N LEU A 104 -14.66 -20.77 10.08
CA LEU A 104 -13.22 -20.69 9.86
C LEU A 104 -12.77 -19.23 9.93
N PRO A 105 -11.71 -18.95 10.72
CA PRO A 105 -11.21 -17.57 10.83
C PRO A 105 -10.75 -17.06 9.49
N LYS A 106 -11.08 -15.81 9.21
CA LYS A 106 -10.59 -15.10 8.05
C LYS A 106 -9.58 -14.06 8.47
N THR A 107 -8.61 -13.84 7.61
CA THR A 107 -7.66 -12.75 7.76
C THR A 107 -7.75 -11.85 6.52
N VAL A 108 -7.19 -10.68 6.64
CA VAL A 108 -7.17 -9.71 5.55
C VAL A 108 -5.81 -9.05 5.44
N ASP A 109 -5.32 -8.94 4.22
CA ASP A 109 -4.17 -8.09 3.88
C ASP A 109 -4.71 -6.75 3.44
N VAL A 110 -4.08 -5.67 3.88
CA VAL A 110 -4.53 -4.31 3.59
C VAL A 110 -3.43 -3.54 2.89
N MET A 111 -3.79 -2.89 1.79
CA MET A 111 -2.86 -2.08 1.00
C MET A 111 -3.50 -0.74 0.68
N LEU A 112 -2.65 0.27 0.47
CA LEU A 112 -3.06 1.55 -0.12
C LEU A 112 -2.42 1.63 -1.50
N ARG A 113 -3.22 1.82 -2.53
CA ARG A 113 -2.74 1.89 -3.91
C ARG A 113 -3.09 3.23 -4.51
N TYR A 114 -2.12 3.84 -5.18
CA TYR A 114 -2.32 5.11 -5.84
C TYR A 114 -1.51 5.16 -7.13
N ASN A 115 -2.18 5.46 -8.22
CA ASN A 115 -1.57 5.64 -9.52
C ASN A 115 -1.83 7.07 -9.97
N PHE A 116 -0.78 7.78 -10.38
CA PHE A 116 -0.94 9.18 -10.78
C PHE A 116 0.07 9.56 -11.87
N PRO A 117 -0.30 10.47 -12.78
CA PRO A 117 0.67 10.99 -13.76
C PRO A 117 1.69 11.87 -13.04
N GLY A 118 2.96 11.51 -13.11
CA GLY A 118 4.01 12.19 -12.35
C GLY A 118 4.93 13.05 -13.16
N ALA A 119 5.04 12.80 -14.47
CA ALA A 119 6.05 13.46 -15.31
C ALA A 119 5.89 14.98 -15.37
N GLY A 120 4.66 15.48 -15.30
CA GLY A 120 4.37 16.92 -15.33
C GLY A 120 4.48 17.64 -14.00
N LEU A 121 4.71 16.91 -12.91
CA LEU A 121 4.84 17.53 -11.59
C LEU A 121 6.27 18.02 -11.37
N THR A 122 6.40 19.13 -10.62
CA THR A 122 7.72 19.56 -10.15
C THR A 122 8.27 18.54 -9.15
N ASP A 123 9.58 18.57 -8.93
CA ASP A 123 10.20 17.69 -7.94
C ASP A 123 9.60 17.89 -6.54
N ASN A 124 9.34 19.14 -6.17
CA ASN A 124 8.72 19.43 -4.87
C ASN A 124 7.29 18.89 -4.77
N ALA A 125 6.50 19.06 -5.82
CA ALA A 125 5.12 18.53 -5.84
C ALA A 125 5.10 17.00 -5.80
N LEU A 126 5.99 16.38 -6.55
CA LEU A 126 6.11 14.93 -6.60
C LEU A 126 6.47 14.36 -5.22
N ARG A 127 7.47 14.94 -4.58
CA ARG A 127 7.88 14.55 -3.21
C ARG A 127 6.74 14.73 -2.21
N THR A 128 6.10 15.90 -2.22
CA THR A 128 5.01 16.22 -1.30
C THR A 128 3.84 15.25 -1.46
N LEU A 129 3.45 14.98 -2.70
CA LEU A 129 2.34 14.06 -2.96
C LEU A 129 2.63 12.64 -2.45
N ILE A 130 3.82 12.14 -2.73
CA ILE A 130 4.21 10.80 -2.28
C ILE A 130 4.23 10.73 -0.75
N LEU A 131 4.81 11.73 -0.09
CA LEU A 131 4.83 11.75 1.37
C LEU A 131 3.43 11.84 1.97
N LEU A 132 2.53 12.61 1.36
CA LEU A 132 1.13 12.67 1.79
C LEU A 132 0.45 11.31 1.73
N VAL A 133 0.67 10.58 0.64
CA VAL A 133 0.10 9.24 0.48
C VAL A 133 0.67 8.28 1.52
N LEU A 134 1.98 8.28 1.70
CA LEU A 134 2.64 7.39 2.65
C LEU A 134 2.21 7.71 4.10
N ASP A 135 2.06 8.99 4.44
CA ASP A 135 1.58 9.40 5.77
C ASP A 135 0.14 8.93 5.99
N SER A 136 -0.71 9.07 4.98
CA SER A 136 -2.08 8.59 5.03
C SER A 136 -2.12 7.07 5.30
N GLY A 137 -1.30 6.32 4.58
CA GLY A 137 -1.18 4.87 4.80
C GLY A 137 -0.69 4.52 6.20
N GLY A 138 0.30 5.25 6.70
CA GLY A 138 0.81 5.06 8.05
C GLY A 138 -0.25 5.30 9.12
N GLN A 139 -1.08 6.31 8.94
CA GLN A 139 -2.20 6.60 9.85
C GLN A 139 -3.25 5.49 9.82
N ILE A 140 -3.59 5.01 8.64
CA ILE A 140 -4.53 3.89 8.50
C ILE A 140 -4.00 2.65 9.22
N ARG A 141 -2.72 2.31 8.99
CA ARG A 141 -2.09 1.19 9.70
C ARG A 141 -2.19 1.37 11.22
N GLY A 142 -1.90 2.57 11.71
CA GLY A 142 -1.98 2.85 13.16
C GLY A 142 -3.34 2.54 13.74
N LYS A 143 -4.41 2.88 13.03
CA LYS A 143 -5.78 2.57 13.44
C LYS A 143 -6.08 1.08 13.40
N LEU A 144 -5.57 0.38 12.39
CA LEU A 144 -5.81 -1.05 12.22
C LEU A 144 -5.07 -1.89 13.25
N THR A 145 -3.93 -1.42 13.73
CA THR A 145 -3.07 -2.17 14.65
C THR A 145 -3.13 -1.69 16.10
N SER A 146 -3.99 -0.75 16.40
CA SER A 146 -4.15 -0.25 17.77
C SER A 146 -5.15 -1.06 18.59
#